data_c852bbba3dd49d1488029ecc5dad9cc3
#
_entry.id   c852bbba3dd49d1488029ecc5dad9cc3
#
_cell.length_a   1.000
_cell.length_b   1.000
_cell.length_c   1.000
_cell.angle_alpha   90.00
_cell.angle_beta   90.00
_cell.angle_gamma   90.00
#
_symmetry.space_group_name_H-M   'P 1'
#
loop_
_entity.id
_entity.type
_entity.pdbx_description
1 polymer ?
#
loop_
_entity_poly.entity_id
_entity_poly.type
_entity_poly.pdbx_seq_one_letter_code
_entity_poly.pdbx_strand_id
1 'polypeptide(L)'
;MKKMTMADIAKVAGVSKTTVSRYFNGGYVKEETRQKIEKIVKEYDYEPNVLAANLKANKTHTVGIVCPTLTSYASSRMMMNIDQFLKKHHYTTIIINTNHDELDEIKSITKLMQLRVDGIILLATSITMAHKDITSKSSVPIVFMAQSYDDGVSVINNDYEAGYKIGEYIYSNGHKSVVYAGVSRKDVAVGVIRRQGVYDGLQDVHPHFLETDFSAEKTIDKLNDYLKNHTCPTAIICATDTIAMGCMKILKDHGLRIPEDVSVTGFGGYWTSTVMSPALTTIKFHYAHAGQMAGQIILDMIEEKEVERATLIDFTFIEGESVRSI
;
A
#
# COMPACT_ATOMS: atom_id res chain seq x y z
N MET A 1 35.26 1.62 27.44
CA MET A 1 34.87 0.46 28.28
C MET A 1 34.39 -0.64 27.37
N LYS A 2 34.82 -1.91 27.61
CA LYS A 2 34.39 -3.07 26.82
C LYS A 2 32.89 -3.32 27.08
N LYS A 3 32.04 -3.26 26.06
CA LYS A 3 30.59 -3.57 26.22
C LYS A 3 30.43 -4.98 26.77
N MET A 4 29.64 -5.16 27.84
CA MET A 4 29.29 -6.49 28.36
C MET A 4 28.62 -7.35 27.29
N THR A 5 28.84 -8.66 27.38
CA THR A 5 28.21 -9.66 26.50
C THR A 5 27.29 -10.57 27.32
N MET A 6 26.39 -11.33 26.66
CA MET A 6 25.59 -12.37 27.33
C MET A 6 26.47 -13.40 28.10
N ALA A 7 27.67 -13.64 27.62
CA ALA A 7 28.60 -14.55 28.28
C ALA A 7 29.16 -13.92 29.59
N ASP A 8 29.41 -12.61 29.59
CA ASP A 8 29.86 -11.91 30.78
C ASP A 8 28.75 -11.85 31.84
N ILE A 9 27.50 -11.57 31.44
CA ILE A 9 26.35 -11.66 32.36
C ILE A 9 26.20 -13.05 32.95
N ALA A 10 26.28 -14.10 32.12
CA ALA A 10 26.20 -15.47 32.58
C ALA A 10 27.26 -15.79 33.64
N LYS A 11 28.50 -15.31 33.41
CA LYS A 11 29.63 -15.48 34.35
C LYS A 11 29.39 -14.75 35.67
N VAL A 12 28.92 -13.48 35.62
CA VAL A 12 28.63 -12.67 36.82
C VAL A 12 27.44 -13.22 37.59
N ALA A 13 26.38 -13.67 36.91
CA ALA A 13 25.19 -14.27 37.51
C ALA A 13 25.41 -15.70 38.04
N GLY A 14 26.51 -16.36 37.68
CA GLY A 14 26.78 -17.74 38.05
C GLY A 14 25.86 -18.77 37.36
N VAL A 15 25.43 -18.47 36.12
CA VAL A 15 24.47 -19.28 35.34
C VAL A 15 25.04 -19.62 33.94
N SER A 16 24.36 -20.51 33.23
CA SER A 16 24.74 -20.80 31.85
C SER A 16 24.31 -19.68 30.89
N LYS A 17 25.02 -19.49 29.76
CA LYS A 17 24.64 -18.57 28.70
C LYS A 17 23.26 -18.88 28.16
N THR A 18 22.83 -20.14 28.15
CA THR A 18 21.49 -20.59 27.75
C THR A 18 20.42 -20.04 28.71
N THR A 19 20.71 -19.99 30.03
CA THR A 19 19.81 -19.43 31.05
C THR A 19 19.61 -17.93 30.84
N VAL A 20 20.68 -17.20 30.55
CA VAL A 20 20.61 -15.76 30.22
C VAL A 20 19.83 -15.54 28.91
N SER A 21 20.05 -16.37 27.87
CA SER A 21 19.29 -16.32 26.65
C SER A 21 17.79 -16.58 26.87
N ARG A 22 17.43 -17.55 27.72
CA ARG A 22 16.02 -17.80 28.10
C ARG A 22 15.38 -16.61 28.80
N TYR A 23 16.13 -15.95 29.69
CA TYR A 23 15.64 -14.75 30.37
C TYR A 23 15.23 -13.65 29.37
N PHE A 24 16.07 -13.35 28.38
CA PHE A 24 15.79 -12.31 27.37
C PHE A 24 14.71 -12.73 26.38
N ASN A 25 14.54 -14.01 26.11
CA ASN A 25 13.53 -14.54 25.16
C ASN A 25 12.21 -14.92 25.84
N GLY A 26 11.96 -14.48 27.10
CA GLY A 26 10.71 -14.77 27.80
C GLY A 26 10.52 -16.22 28.24
N GLY A 27 11.55 -17.07 28.11
CA GLY A 27 11.49 -18.46 28.53
C GLY A 27 11.52 -18.63 30.04
N TYR A 28 11.17 -19.83 30.50
CA TYR A 28 11.14 -20.13 31.93
C TYR A 28 12.55 -20.04 32.56
N VAL A 29 12.69 -19.19 33.59
CA VAL A 29 13.86 -19.05 34.45
C VAL A 29 13.33 -18.96 35.89
N LYS A 30 13.98 -19.70 36.84
CA LYS A 30 13.62 -19.65 38.24
C LYS A 30 13.66 -18.19 38.75
N GLU A 31 12.71 -17.80 39.60
CA GLU A 31 12.54 -16.42 40.04
C GLU A 31 13.81 -15.81 40.68
N GLU A 32 14.49 -16.54 41.54
CA GLU A 32 15.75 -16.13 42.13
C GLU A 32 16.83 -15.85 41.07
N THR A 33 16.91 -16.67 40.04
CA THR A 33 17.85 -16.48 38.93
C THR A 33 17.46 -15.30 38.05
N ARG A 34 16.15 -15.10 37.81
CA ARG A 34 15.59 -13.95 37.09
C ARG A 34 15.99 -12.64 37.74
N GLN A 35 15.79 -12.52 39.07
CA GLN A 35 16.15 -11.33 39.83
C GLN A 35 17.64 -11.04 39.82
N LYS A 36 18.50 -12.09 39.89
CA LYS A 36 19.96 -11.93 39.77
C LYS A 36 20.36 -11.37 38.41
N ILE A 37 19.80 -11.93 37.33
CA ILE A 37 20.09 -11.44 35.97
C ILE A 37 19.59 -10.01 35.79
N GLU A 38 18.37 -9.71 36.24
CA GLU A 38 17.78 -8.37 36.13
C GLU A 38 18.61 -7.30 36.84
N LYS A 39 19.14 -7.60 38.04
CA LYS A 39 20.03 -6.69 38.78
C LYS A 39 21.31 -6.39 38.00
N ILE A 40 21.94 -7.41 37.42
CA ILE A 40 23.16 -7.25 36.61
C ILE A 40 22.86 -6.46 35.33
N VAL A 41 21.76 -6.77 34.64
CA VAL A 41 21.33 -6.05 33.44
C VAL A 41 21.14 -4.55 33.73
N LYS A 42 20.48 -4.20 34.84
CA LYS A 42 20.30 -2.81 35.28
C LYS A 42 21.61 -2.14 35.69
N GLU A 43 22.46 -2.84 36.44
CA GLU A 43 23.73 -2.31 36.93
C GLU A 43 24.71 -1.96 35.80
N TYR A 44 24.73 -2.76 34.74
CA TYR A 44 25.64 -2.58 33.61
C TYR A 44 24.99 -1.95 32.38
N ASP A 45 23.73 -1.49 32.49
CA ASP A 45 22.94 -0.92 31.39
C ASP A 45 23.06 -1.77 30.12
N TYR A 46 22.87 -3.11 30.32
CA TYR A 46 23.08 -4.06 29.26
C TYR A 46 21.83 -4.23 28.41
N GLU A 47 21.96 -3.95 27.14
CA GLU A 47 20.96 -4.30 26.13
C GLU A 47 21.46 -5.48 25.28
N PRO A 48 20.60 -6.51 25.05
CA PRO A 48 20.95 -7.61 24.16
C PRO A 48 21.31 -7.10 22.77
N ASN A 49 22.44 -7.54 22.23
CA ASN A 49 22.75 -7.27 20.85
C ASN A 49 21.84 -8.15 19.96
N VAL A 50 20.71 -7.57 19.57
CA VAL A 50 19.70 -8.22 18.71
C VAL A 50 20.32 -8.72 17.40
N LEU A 51 21.27 -7.96 16.82
CA LEU A 51 22.00 -8.37 15.61
C LEU A 51 22.80 -9.67 15.82
N ALA A 52 23.46 -9.81 16.99
CA ALA A 52 24.22 -11.02 17.28
C ALA A 52 23.33 -12.24 17.61
N ALA A 53 22.14 -12.02 18.16
CA ALA A 53 21.14 -13.06 18.39
C ALA A 53 20.52 -13.52 17.05
N ASN A 54 20.18 -12.59 16.20
CA ASN A 54 19.59 -12.81 14.87
C ASN A 54 20.54 -13.54 13.91
N LEU A 55 21.84 -13.20 13.93
CA LEU A 55 22.87 -13.92 13.17
C LEU A 55 22.96 -15.41 13.55
N LYS A 56 22.62 -15.75 14.77
CA LYS A 56 22.65 -17.15 15.26
C LYS A 56 21.36 -17.90 14.93
N ALA A 57 20.24 -17.18 14.81
CA ALA A 57 18.92 -17.73 14.53
C ALA A 57 18.61 -17.84 13.02
N ASN A 58 19.48 -17.31 12.15
CA ASN A 58 19.28 -17.17 10.70
C ASN A 58 17.99 -16.39 10.33
N LYS A 59 17.42 -15.63 11.28
CA LYS A 59 16.26 -14.73 11.11
C LYS A 59 16.59 -13.37 11.70
N THR A 60 16.27 -12.32 10.96
CA THR A 60 16.54 -10.93 11.39
C THR A 60 15.34 -10.27 12.05
N HIS A 61 14.18 -10.89 11.98
CA HIS A 61 12.89 -10.32 12.36
C HIS A 61 12.67 -8.93 11.74
N THR A 62 13.06 -8.82 10.46
CA THR A 62 12.97 -7.58 9.71
C THR A 62 12.31 -7.85 8.35
N VAL A 63 11.33 -7.04 8.00
CA VAL A 63 10.68 -7.05 6.69
C VAL A 63 10.92 -5.71 6.00
N GLY A 64 11.36 -5.74 4.74
CA GLY A 64 11.50 -4.57 3.90
C GLY A 64 10.17 -4.21 3.23
N ILE A 65 9.86 -2.92 3.17
CA ILE A 65 8.74 -2.39 2.39
C ILE A 65 9.32 -1.42 1.37
N VAL A 66 9.11 -1.69 0.08
CA VAL A 66 9.47 -0.78 -1.00
C VAL A 66 8.19 -0.16 -1.52
N CYS A 67 8.15 1.16 -1.60
CA CYS A 67 6.94 1.88 -2.02
C CYS A 67 7.28 3.04 -2.98
N PRO A 68 6.37 3.36 -3.93
CA PRO A 68 6.61 4.41 -4.91
C PRO A 68 6.53 5.81 -4.31
N THR A 69 5.73 5.99 -3.26
CA THR A 69 5.57 7.28 -2.56
C THR A 69 4.99 7.12 -1.17
N LEU A 70 5.41 7.99 -0.26
CA LEU A 70 4.86 8.08 1.11
C LEU A 70 3.65 9.02 1.19
N THR A 71 3.42 9.85 0.19
CA THR A 71 2.36 10.88 0.19
C THR A 71 1.03 10.40 -0.35
N SER A 72 0.99 9.26 -1.07
CA SER A 72 -0.27 8.66 -1.52
C SER A 72 -1.10 8.15 -0.34
N TYR A 73 -2.38 8.49 -0.29
CA TYR A 73 -3.31 8.00 0.72
C TYR A 73 -3.36 6.46 0.74
N ALA A 74 -3.49 5.83 -0.43
CA ALA A 74 -3.53 4.39 -0.57
C ALA A 74 -2.25 3.73 -0.04
N SER A 75 -1.08 4.16 -0.54
CA SER A 75 0.21 3.59 -0.14
C SER A 75 0.48 3.77 1.35
N SER A 76 0.24 4.98 1.90
CA SER A 76 0.48 5.25 3.32
C SER A 76 -0.46 4.43 4.23
N ARG A 77 -1.74 4.24 3.84
CA ARG A 77 -2.68 3.40 4.60
C ARG A 77 -2.30 1.92 4.57
N MET A 78 -1.88 1.40 3.43
CA MET A 78 -1.39 0.02 3.33
C MET A 78 -0.14 -0.17 4.18
N MET A 79 0.89 0.66 3.99
CA MET A 79 2.15 0.57 4.75
C MET A 79 1.97 0.67 6.26
N MET A 80 1.13 1.60 6.72
CA MET A 80 0.83 1.73 8.16
C MET A 80 0.21 0.45 8.73
N ASN A 81 -0.68 -0.20 7.99
CA ASN A 81 -1.31 -1.44 8.46
C ASN A 81 -0.38 -2.66 8.35
N ILE A 82 0.51 -2.71 7.34
CA ILE A 82 1.60 -3.69 7.29
C ILE A 82 2.50 -3.54 8.53
N ASP A 83 2.98 -2.34 8.80
CA ASP A 83 3.87 -2.06 9.94
C ASP A 83 3.22 -2.43 11.28
N GLN A 84 1.96 -2.02 11.48
CA GLN A 84 1.22 -2.36 12.70
C GLN A 84 1.02 -3.87 12.87
N PHE A 85 0.74 -4.58 11.77
CA PHE A 85 0.57 -6.03 11.78
C PHE A 85 1.89 -6.72 12.10
N LEU A 86 2.97 -6.38 11.41
CA LEU A 86 4.30 -6.96 11.59
C LEU A 86 4.87 -6.70 13.00
N LYS A 87 4.65 -5.50 13.55
CA LYS A 87 5.03 -5.18 14.95
C LYS A 87 4.35 -6.07 15.98
N LYS A 88 3.07 -6.41 15.80
CA LYS A 88 2.35 -7.37 16.67
C LYS A 88 2.98 -8.75 16.63
N HIS A 89 3.63 -9.11 15.53
CA HIS A 89 4.37 -10.37 15.34
C HIS A 89 5.87 -10.24 15.60
N HIS A 90 6.30 -9.16 16.29
CA HIS A 90 7.70 -8.91 16.69
C HIS A 90 8.66 -8.71 15.51
N TYR A 91 8.15 -8.24 14.36
CA TYR A 91 8.98 -7.84 13.22
C TYR A 91 9.17 -6.32 13.18
N THR A 92 10.36 -5.89 12.76
CA THR A 92 10.68 -4.49 12.45
C THR A 92 10.52 -4.24 10.96
N THR A 93 10.00 -3.08 10.55
CA THR A 93 9.89 -2.71 9.15
C THR A 93 10.98 -1.73 8.73
N ILE A 94 11.54 -1.94 7.53
CA ILE A 94 12.41 -0.97 6.83
C ILE A 94 11.64 -0.48 5.63
N ILE A 95 11.28 0.80 5.60
CA ILE A 95 10.53 1.40 4.49
C ILE A 95 11.49 2.17 3.59
N ILE A 96 11.47 1.88 2.28
CA ILE A 96 12.24 2.58 1.26
C ILE A 96 11.25 3.22 0.27
N ASN A 97 11.34 4.54 0.12
CA ASN A 97 10.58 5.31 -0.85
C ASN A 97 11.40 5.50 -2.12
N THR A 98 10.86 5.13 -3.29
CA THR A 98 11.56 5.13 -4.58
C THR A 98 11.15 6.29 -5.49
N ASN A 99 10.21 7.15 -5.07
CA ASN A 99 9.72 8.29 -5.85
C ASN A 99 9.29 7.92 -7.28
N HIS A 100 8.62 6.77 -7.44
CA HIS A 100 8.20 6.22 -8.74
C HIS A 100 9.34 5.88 -9.70
N ASP A 101 10.58 5.70 -9.21
CA ASP A 101 11.72 5.27 -10.00
C ASP A 101 11.85 3.74 -9.99
N GLU A 102 11.55 3.10 -11.11
CA GLU A 102 11.62 1.64 -11.28
C GLU A 102 13.05 1.10 -11.07
N LEU A 103 14.08 1.85 -11.44
CA LEU A 103 15.48 1.43 -11.21
C LEU A 103 15.82 1.47 -9.73
N ASP A 104 15.28 2.46 -9.01
CA ASP A 104 15.46 2.55 -7.56
C ASP A 104 14.67 1.46 -6.82
N GLU A 105 13.51 1.01 -7.34
CA GLU A 105 12.80 -0.16 -6.84
C GLU A 105 13.71 -1.40 -6.86
N ILE A 106 14.31 -1.72 -8.00
CA ILE A 106 15.21 -2.88 -8.16
C ILE A 106 16.45 -2.78 -7.27
N LYS A 107 17.06 -1.60 -7.19
CA LYS A 107 18.20 -1.35 -6.28
C LYS A 107 17.80 -1.52 -4.82
N SER A 108 16.61 -1.07 -4.45
CA SER A 108 16.07 -1.17 -3.09
C SER A 108 15.80 -2.61 -2.67
N ILE A 109 15.23 -3.43 -3.58
CA ILE A 109 15.08 -4.87 -3.36
C ILE A 109 16.45 -5.51 -3.13
N THR A 110 17.44 -5.23 -4.00
CA THR A 110 18.81 -5.75 -3.86
C THR A 110 19.43 -5.35 -2.52
N LYS A 111 19.27 -4.09 -2.12
CA LYS A 111 19.77 -3.57 -0.83
C LYS A 111 19.14 -4.29 0.36
N LEU A 112 17.83 -4.53 0.33
CA LEU A 112 17.12 -5.24 1.39
C LEU A 112 17.62 -6.70 1.51
N MET A 113 17.85 -7.38 0.38
CA MET A 113 18.46 -8.72 0.38
C MET A 113 19.86 -8.71 0.98
N GLN A 114 20.69 -7.70 0.67
CA GLN A 114 22.02 -7.53 1.28
C GLN A 114 21.93 -7.25 2.79
N LEU A 115 20.90 -6.56 3.25
CA LEU A 115 20.61 -6.35 4.67
C LEU A 115 20.07 -7.62 5.35
N ARG A 116 19.83 -8.69 4.60
CA ARG A 116 19.30 -9.98 5.07
C ARG A 116 17.96 -9.84 5.77
N VAL A 117 17.06 -9.03 5.21
CA VAL A 117 15.66 -9.02 5.68
C VAL A 117 15.04 -10.39 5.46
N ASP A 118 14.07 -10.77 6.29
CA ASP A 118 13.42 -12.08 6.21
C ASP A 118 12.35 -12.13 5.11
N GLY A 119 11.83 -10.97 4.69
CA GLY A 119 10.86 -10.85 3.61
C GLY A 119 10.78 -9.43 3.06
N ILE A 120 10.20 -9.28 1.88
CA ILE A 120 10.02 -7.98 1.20
C ILE A 120 8.57 -7.85 0.76
N ILE A 121 7.96 -6.68 0.99
CA ILE A 121 6.66 -6.29 0.44
C ILE A 121 6.92 -5.14 -0.52
N LEU A 122 6.54 -5.31 -1.79
CA LEU A 122 6.74 -4.33 -2.85
C LEU A 122 5.39 -3.76 -3.29
N LEU A 123 5.17 -2.47 -3.04
CA LEU A 123 4.09 -1.71 -3.65
C LEU A 123 4.58 -1.23 -5.03
N ALA A 124 4.45 -2.06 -6.03
CA ALA A 124 4.99 -1.78 -7.35
C ALA A 124 4.15 -0.74 -8.11
N THR A 125 4.82 0.14 -8.86
CA THR A 125 4.16 0.98 -9.87
C THR A 125 3.83 0.17 -11.11
N SER A 126 4.76 -0.68 -11.54
CA SER A 126 4.61 -1.61 -12.66
C SER A 126 5.47 -2.85 -12.43
N ILE A 127 5.11 -3.98 -13.04
CA ILE A 127 5.94 -5.19 -13.00
C ILE A 127 6.71 -5.30 -14.32
N THR A 128 8.02 -5.06 -14.25
CA THR A 128 8.93 -5.11 -15.41
C THR A 128 9.69 -6.43 -15.47
N MET A 129 10.41 -6.67 -16.59
CA MET A 129 11.30 -7.84 -16.72
C MET A 129 12.40 -7.84 -15.64
N ALA A 130 12.86 -6.66 -15.18
CA ALA A 130 13.83 -6.57 -14.11
C ALA A 130 13.26 -7.03 -12.75
N HIS A 131 11.98 -6.76 -12.48
CA HIS A 131 11.29 -7.31 -11.30
C HIS A 131 11.19 -8.83 -11.39
N LYS A 132 10.84 -9.38 -12.56
CA LYS A 132 10.79 -10.83 -12.80
C LYS A 132 12.15 -11.50 -12.57
N ASP A 133 13.21 -10.90 -13.11
CA ASP A 133 14.58 -11.43 -12.97
C ASP A 133 15.06 -11.42 -11.51
N ILE A 134 14.86 -10.32 -10.78
CA ILE A 134 15.30 -10.24 -9.37
C ILE A 134 14.48 -11.17 -8.48
N THR A 135 13.17 -11.30 -8.71
CA THR A 135 12.29 -12.18 -7.93
C THR A 135 12.63 -13.65 -8.14
N SER A 136 12.87 -14.07 -9.38
CA SER A 136 13.22 -15.47 -9.69
C SER A 136 14.54 -15.91 -9.08
N LYS A 137 15.45 -14.99 -8.79
CA LYS A 137 16.77 -15.22 -8.18
C LYS A 137 16.80 -14.98 -6.68
N SER A 138 15.70 -14.45 -6.12
CA SER A 138 15.62 -14.08 -4.71
C SER A 138 15.47 -15.31 -3.81
N SER A 139 16.32 -15.40 -2.79
CA SER A 139 16.15 -16.33 -1.67
C SER A 139 15.23 -15.75 -0.57
N VAL A 140 14.85 -14.48 -0.68
CA VAL A 140 13.96 -13.78 0.25
C VAL A 140 12.57 -13.76 -0.35
N PRO A 141 11.51 -14.18 0.36
CA PRO A 141 10.15 -14.11 -0.13
C PRO A 141 9.72 -12.66 -0.42
N ILE A 142 9.01 -12.48 -1.55
CA ILE A 142 8.54 -11.17 -1.99
C ILE A 142 7.02 -11.24 -2.24
N VAL A 143 6.27 -10.33 -1.59
CA VAL A 143 4.85 -10.13 -1.83
C VAL A 143 4.66 -8.83 -2.62
N PHE A 144 3.98 -8.91 -3.75
CA PHE A 144 3.61 -7.75 -4.56
C PHE A 144 2.27 -7.17 -4.09
N MET A 145 2.15 -5.87 -4.08
CA MET A 145 0.90 -5.17 -3.76
C MET A 145 0.50 -4.23 -4.89
N ALA A 146 -0.79 -4.06 -5.06
CA ALA A 146 -1.45 -3.19 -6.03
C ALA A 146 -1.31 -3.64 -7.50
N GLN A 147 -0.28 -4.39 -7.85
CA GLN A 147 -0.07 -4.96 -9.19
C GLN A 147 -0.07 -6.49 -9.11
N SER A 148 -0.70 -7.15 -10.10
CA SER A 148 -0.68 -8.61 -10.21
C SER A 148 0.65 -9.08 -10.81
N TYR A 149 1.19 -10.17 -10.26
CA TYR A 149 2.38 -10.84 -10.77
C TYR A 149 2.13 -12.34 -10.91
N ASP A 150 2.03 -12.83 -12.14
CA ASP A 150 1.61 -14.21 -12.45
C ASP A 150 2.55 -15.28 -11.87
N ASP A 151 3.86 -14.98 -11.80
CA ASP A 151 4.88 -15.91 -11.30
C ASP A 151 5.20 -15.71 -9.79
N GLY A 152 4.50 -14.81 -9.09
CA GLY A 152 4.73 -14.48 -7.69
C GLY A 152 3.47 -14.46 -6.86
N VAL A 153 3.57 -13.88 -5.67
CA VAL A 153 2.47 -13.73 -4.72
C VAL A 153 2.03 -12.28 -4.69
N SER A 154 0.73 -12.04 -4.89
CA SER A 154 0.18 -10.69 -5.04
C SER A 154 -1.04 -10.46 -4.14
N VAL A 155 -1.15 -9.26 -3.59
CA VAL A 155 -2.35 -8.73 -2.93
C VAL A 155 -2.84 -7.54 -3.76
N ILE A 156 -3.98 -7.68 -4.41
CA ILE A 156 -4.50 -6.72 -5.38
C ILE A 156 -5.92 -6.28 -5.02
N ASN A 157 -6.29 -5.07 -5.41
CA ASN A 157 -7.67 -4.62 -5.31
C ASN A 157 -8.50 -5.21 -6.47
N ASN A 158 -9.81 -5.34 -6.26
CA ASN A 158 -10.75 -5.70 -7.32
C ASN A 158 -11.04 -4.49 -8.24
N ASP A 159 -10.00 -4.09 -8.97
CA ASP A 159 -10.00 -2.85 -9.77
C ASP A 159 -11.00 -2.88 -10.93
N TYR A 160 -11.17 -4.04 -11.59
CA TYR A 160 -12.12 -4.17 -12.69
C TYR A 160 -13.57 -3.99 -12.23
N GLU A 161 -14.00 -4.75 -11.21
CA GLU A 161 -15.37 -4.67 -10.69
C GLU A 161 -15.66 -3.30 -10.06
N ALA A 162 -14.66 -2.71 -9.40
CA ALA A 162 -14.75 -1.35 -8.87
C ALA A 162 -14.98 -0.33 -10.01
N GLY A 163 -14.23 -0.46 -11.09
CA GLY A 163 -14.41 0.35 -12.29
C GLY A 163 -15.78 0.16 -12.91
N TYR A 164 -16.18 -1.10 -13.12
CA TYR A 164 -17.48 -1.47 -13.69
C TYR A 164 -18.63 -0.85 -12.86
N LYS A 165 -18.55 -0.95 -11.54
CA LYS A 165 -19.59 -0.39 -10.65
C LYS A 165 -19.78 1.11 -10.78
N ILE A 166 -18.70 1.88 -10.92
CA ILE A 166 -18.79 3.33 -11.16
C ILE A 166 -19.31 3.64 -12.57
N GLY A 167 -18.84 2.92 -13.59
CA GLY A 167 -19.32 3.08 -14.96
C GLY A 167 -20.83 2.81 -15.07
N GLU A 168 -21.29 1.68 -14.56
CA GLU A 168 -22.70 1.30 -14.45
C GLU A 168 -23.54 2.35 -13.72
N TYR A 169 -23.03 2.87 -12.58
CA TYR A 169 -23.72 3.89 -11.80
C TYR A 169 -23.91 5.18 -12.59
N ILE A 170 -22.88 5.67 -13.27
CA ILE A 170 -22.95 6.88 -14.12
C ILE A 170 -23.86 6.66 -15.32
N TYR A 171 -23.79 5.49 -15.96
CA TYR A 171 -24.69 5.13 -17.07
C TYR A 171 -26.15 5.07 -16.65
N SER A 172 -26.45 4.45 -15.51
CA SER A 172 -27.81 4.31 -14.96
C SER A 172 -28.41 5.64 -14.52
N ASN A 173 -27.59 6.63 -14.21
CA ASN A 173 -28.04 8.01 -13.94
C ASN A 173 -28.24 8.85 -15.20
N GLY A 174 -28.15 8.27 -16.41
CA GLY A 174 -28.51 8.88 -17.69
C GLY A 174 -27.38 9.65 -18.37
N HIS A 175 -26.18 9.73 -17.81
CA HIS A 175 -25.07 10.49 -18.36
C HIS A 175 -24.57 9.91 -19.70
N LYS A 176 -24.53 10.73 -20.74
CA LYS A 176 -24.04 10.37 -22.09
C LYS A 176 -22.79 11.16 -22.51
N SER A 177 -22.55 12.31 -21.90
CA SER A 177 -21.34 13.13 -22.10
C SER A 177 -20.42 12.96 -20.89
N VAL A 178 -19.44 12.10 -20.99
CA VAL A 178 -18.58 11.66 -19.88
C VAL A 178 -17.11 11.90 -20.19
N VAL A 179 -16.37 12.41 -19.21
CA VAL A 179 -14.90 12.44 -19.18
C VAL A 179 -14.41 11.43 -18.17
N TYR A 180 -13.41 10.61 -18.56
CA TYR A 180 -12.64 9.79 -17.63
C TYR A 180 -11.28 10.46 -17.38
N ALA A 181 -11.12 11.08 -16.21
CA ALA A 181 -9.85 11.67 -15.77
C ALA A 181 -9.00 10.58 -15.09
N GLY A 182 -7.99 10.12 -15.77
CA GLY A 182 -7.23 8.94 -15.38
C GLY A 182 -5.73 9.04 -15.64
N VAL A 183 -5.03 7.99 -15.27
CA VAL A 183 -3.57 7.89 -15.36
C VAL A 183 -3.12 7.08 -16.57
N SER A 184 -1.83 7.15 -16.88
CA SER A 184 -1.26 6.44 -18.04
C SER A 184 -1.35 4.92 -17.88
N ARG A 185 -1.25 4.19 -19.00
CA ARG A 185 -1.24 2.71 -19.03
C ARG A 185 -0.03 2.06 -18.35
N LYS A 186 0.96 2.83 -17.93
CA LYS A 186 2.11 2.30 -17.17
C LYS A 186 1.68 1.71 -15.83
N ASP A 187 0.70 2.32 -15.18
CA ASP A 187 0.02 1.71 -14.04
C ASP A 187 -1.06 0.75 -14.57
N VAL A 188 -0.81 -0.55 -14.50
CA VAL A 188 -1.69 -1.56 -15.07
C VAL A 188 -3.01 -1.66 -14.27
N ALA A 189 -2.95 -1.60 -12.95
CA ALA A 189 -4.15 -1.73 -12.11
C ALA A 189 -5.13 -0.57 -12.36
N VAL A 190 -4.65 0.68 -12.28
CA VAL A 190 -5.50 1.87 -12.40
C VAL A 190 -5.69 2.32 -13.85
N GLY A 191 -4.59 2.37 -14.62
CA GLY A 191 -4.60 2.90 -15.99
C GLY A 191 -5.09 1.92 -17.05
N VAL A 192 -5.17 0.63 -16.73
CA VAL A 192 -5.68 -0.39 -17.65
C VAL A 192 -6.90 -1.09 -17.08
N ILE A 193 -6.76 -1.83 -15.97
CA ILE A 193 -7.80 -2.73 -15.45
C ILE A 193 -9.01 -1.95 -14.94
N ARG A 194 -8.81 -0.97 -14.04
CA ARG A 194 -9.90 -0.11 -13.53
C ARG A 194 -10.58 0.67 -14.66
N ARG A 195 -9.77 1.27 -15.54
CA ARG A 195 -10.29 1.99 -16.71
C ARG A 195 -11.13 1.11 -17.60
N GLN A 196 -10.71 -0.14 -17.87
CA GLN A 196 -11.50 -1.09 -18.66
C GLN A 196 -12.83 -1.37 -17.99
N GLY A 197 -12.85 -1.63 -16.68
CA GLY A 197 -14.09 -1.81 -15.93
C GLY A 197 -15.03 -0.61 -16.06
N VAL A 198 -14.52 0.63 -15.93
CA VAL A 198 -15.34 1.84 -16.13
C VAL A 198 -15.94 1.89 -17.53
N TYR A 199 -15.15 1.60 -18.55
CA TYR A 199 -15.62 1.64 -19.95
C TYR A 199 -16.69 0.57 -20.22
N ASP A 200 -16.50 -0.63 -19.69
CA ASP A 200 -17.48 -1.72 -19.83
C ASP A 200 -18.78 -1.40 -19.06
N GLY A 201 -18.68 -0.78 -17.89
CA GLY A 201 -19.84 -0.34 -17.11
C GLY A 201 -20.61 0.83 -17.77
N LEU A 202 -19.95 1.66 -18.55
CA LEU A 202 -20.56 2.74 -19.33
C LEU A 202 -21.30 2.26 -20.59
N GLN A 203 -21.18 0.99 -20.94
CA GLN A 203 -21.85 0.33 -22.06
C GLN A 203 -21.59 1.01 -23.42
N ASP A 204 -22.61 1.68 -24.01
CA ASP A 204 -22.55 2.39 -25.30
C ASP A 204 -22.00 3.83 -25.18
N VAL A 205 -21.68 4.30 -23.96
CA VAL A 205 -21.11 5.62 -23.73
C VAL A 205 -19.59 5.56 -23.82
N HIS A 206 -19.01 6.32 -24.74
CA HIS A 206 -17.57 6.41 -24.95
C HIS A 206 -17.02 7.67 -24.27
N PRO A 207 -16.37 7.55 -23.09
CA PRO A 207 -15.87 8.70 -22.38
C PRO A 207 -14.66 9.32 -23.10
N HIS A 208 -14.53 10.64 -23.04
CA HIS A 208 -13.29 11.30 -23.40
C HIS A 208 -12.22 10.99 -22.35
N PHE A 209 -11.08 10.45 -22.76
CA PHE A 209 -9.97 10.19 -21.85
C PHE A 209 -9.14 11.45 -21.62
N LEU A 210 -9.11 11.95 -20.39
CA LEU A 210 -8.25 13.04 -19.94
C LEU A 210 -7.07 12.45 -19.16
N GLU A 211 -5.90 12.38 -19.79
CA GLU A 211 -4.72 11.85 -19.13
C GLU A 211 -4.14 12.86 -18.12
N THR A 212 -4.13 12.43 -16.86
CA THR A 212 -3.54 13.14 -15.72
C THR A 212 -2.38 12.31 -15.14
N ASP A 213 -1.98 12.61 -13.93
CA ASP A 213 -1.25 11.72 -13.02
C ASP A 213 -2.05 11.56 -11.73
N PHE A 214 -1.43 11.02 -10.66
CA PHE A 214 -2.11 10.86 -9.37
C PHE A 214 -2.22 12.15 -8.54
N SER A 215 -1.79 13.32 -9.07
CA SER A 215 -1.82 14.60 -8.37
C SER A 215 -3.08 15.43 -8.69
N ALA A 216 -3.52 16.20 -7.70
CA ALA A 216 -4.61 17.16 -7.90
C ALA A 216 -4.17 18.33 -8.80
N GLU A 217 -2.91 18.77 -8.66
CA GLU A 217 -2.34 19.90 -9.40
C GLU A 217 -2.36 19.63 -10.91
N LYS A 218 -1.84 18.49 -11.34
CA LYS A 218 -1.86 18.11 -12.75
C LYS A 218 -3.27 17.96 -13.30
N THR A 219 -4.18 17.48 -12.48
CA THR A 219 -5.60 17.34 -12.85
C THR A 219 -6.24 18.72 -13.07
N ILE A 220 -5.97 19.68 -12.18
CA ILE A 220 -6.46 21.07 -12.32
C ILE A 220 -6.00 21.64 -13.66
N ASP A 221 -4.72 21.55 -13.98
CA ASP A 221 -4.17 22.07 -15.23
C ASP A 221 -4.84 21.42 -16.45
N LYS A 222 -4.93 20.10 -16.48
CA LYS A 222 -5.48 19.33 -17.59
C LYS A 222 -6.96 19.57 -17.81
N LEU A 223 -7.75 19.60 -16.72
CA LEU A 223 -9.18 19.84 -16.84
C LEU A 223 -9.48 21.31 -17.21
N ASN A 224 -8.69 22.28 -16.69
CA ASN A 224 -8.82 23.67 -17.09
C ASN A 224 -8.58 23.87 -18.59
N ASP A 225 -7.58 23.20 -19.15
CA ASP A 225 -7.31 23.26 -20.59
C ASP A 225 -8.41 22.56 -21.40
N TYR A 226 -8.94 21.46 -20.89
CA TYR A 226 -10.06 20.75 -21.50
C TYR A 226 -11.32 21.66 -21.56
N LEU A 227 -11.71 22.29 -20.45
CA LEU A 227 -12.90 23.14 -20.36
C LEU A 227 -12.84 24.39 -21.24
N LYS A 228 -11.64 24.92 -21.57
CA LYS A 228 -11.47 26.03 -22.51
C LYS A 228 -11.78 25.65 -23.96
N ASN A 229 -11.58 24.38 -24.33
CA ASN A 229 -11.59 23.92 -25.71
C ASN A 229 -12.74 22.97 -26.04
N HIS A 230 -13.50 22.51 -25.06
CA HIS A 230 -14.56 21.52 -25.22
C HIS A 230 -15.81 21.94 -24.45
N THR A 231 -16.94 21.41 -24.86
CA THR A 231 -18.18 21.53 -24.08
C THR A 231 -18.05 20.81 -22.74
N CYS A 232 -18.62 21.40 -21.69
CA CYS A 232 -18.60 20.79 -20.36
C CYS A 232 -19.31 19.43 -20.38
N PRO A 233 -18.70 18.35 -19.86
CA PRO A 233 -19.35 17.05 -19.76
C PRO A 233 -20.45 17.07 -18.70
N THR A 234 -21.38 16.13 -18.75
CA THR A 234 -22.39 15.97 -17.69
C THR A 234 -21.86 15.16 -16.49
N ALA A 235 -20.81 14.36 -16.70
CA ALA A 235 -20.13 13.63 -15.63
C ALA A 235 -18.62 13.52 -15.86
N ILE A 236 -17.86 13.55 -14.78
CA ILE A 236 -16.42 13.26 -14.74
C ILE A 236 -16.18 12.09 -13.80
N ILE A 237 -15.67 10.98 -14.34
CA ILE A 237 -15.21 9.82 -13.57
C ILE A 237 -13.71 9.99 -13.33
N CYS A 238 -13.30 10.11 -12.07
CA CYS A 238 -11.91 10.33 -11.70
C CYS A 238 -11.27 9.03 -11.19
N ALA A 239 -10.11 8.65 -11.71
CA ALA A 239 -9.45 7.40 -11.36
C ALA A 239 -9.03 7.30 -9.87
N THR A 240 -8.97 8.41 -9.14
CA THR A 240 -8.76 8.46 -7.68
C THR A 240 -9.54 9.63 -7.05
N ASP A 241 -9.74 9.58 -5.73
CA ASP A 241 -10.34 10.70 -4.99
C ASP A 241 -9.45 11.97 -5.04
N THR A 242 -8.12 11.81 -5.13
CA THR A 242 -7.19 12.95 -5.32
C THR A 242 -7.44 13.66 -6.64
N ILE A 243 -7.63 12.91 -7.73
CA ILE A 243 -8.00 13.45 -9.05
C ILE A 243 -9.38 14.12 -8.96
N ALA A 244 -10.35 13.49 -8.27
CA ALA A 244 -11.66 14.08 -8.05
C ALA A 244 -11.60 15.41 -7.32
N MET A 245 -10.77 15.54 -6.27
CA MET A 245 -10.55 16.82 -5.58
C MET A 245 -10.03 17.90 -6.52
N GLY A 246 -9.08 17.57 -7.40
CA GLY A 246 -8.59 18.49 -8.43
C GLY A 246 -9.68 18.90 -9.41
N CYS A 247 -10.51 17.95 -9.89
CA CYS A 247 -11.65 18.24 -10.76
C CYS A 247 -12.67 19.15 -10.07
N MET A 248 -13.07 18.83 -8.83
CA MET A 248 -14.06 19.62 -8.09
C MET A 248 -13.57 21.05 -7.83
N LYS A 249 -12.26 21.23 -7.56
CA LYS A 249 -11.65 22.56 -7.40
C LYS A 249 -11.79 23.39 -8.67
N ILE A 250 -11.40 22.86 -9.83
CA ILE A 250 -11.44 23.63 -11.07
C ILE A 250 -12.86 23.86 -11.58
N LEU A 251 -13.78 22.91 -11.41
CA LEU A 251 -15.19 23.10 -11.72
C LEU A 251 -15.78 24.28 -10.92
N LYS A 252 -15.50 24.32 -9.62
CA LYS A 252 -15.92 25.45 -8.76
C LYS A 252 -15.32 26.78 -9.21
N ASP A 253 -14.05 26.81 -9.61
CA ASP A 253 -13.40 28.04 -10.10
C ASP A 253 -14.02 28.53 -11.41
N HIS A 254 -14.59 27.66 -12.23
CA HIS A 254 -15.38 27.99 -13.42
C HIS A 254 -16.84 28.29 -13.14
N GLY A 255 -17.26 28.32 -11.86
CA GLY A 255 -18.64 28.59 -11.46
C GLY A 255 -19.62 27.44 -11.74
N LEU A 256 -19.09 26.23 -12.03
CA LEU A 256 -19.91 25.04 -12.27
C LEU A 256 -20.29 24.37 -10.96
N ARG A 257 -21.55 24.04 -10.80
CA ARG A 257 -22.08 23.40 -9.58
C ARG A 257 -22.01 21.89 -9.69
N ILE A 258 -21.73 21.26 -8.58
CA ILE A 258 -21.69 19.81 -8.44
C ILE A 258 -22.76 19.41 -7.42
N PRO A 259 -23.71 18.54 -7.77
CA PRO A 259 -23.84 17.80 -9.03
C PRO A 259 -24.68 18.49 -10.12
N GLU A 260 -25.22 19.72 -9.91
CA GLU A 260 -26.25 20.32 -10.75
C GLU A 260 -25.81 20.54 -12.21
N ASP A 261 -24.56 20.93 -12.42
CA ASP A 261 -24.03 21.16 -13.77
C ASP A 261 -23.15 19.98 -14.22
N VAL A 262 -22.36 19.39 -13.29
CA VAL A 262 -21.46 18.26 -13.56
C VAL A 262 -21.45 17.28 -12.39
N SER A 263 -21.71 16.00 -12.65
CA SER A 263 -21.53 14.92 -11.68
C SER A 263 -20.05 14.51 -11.61
N VAL A 264 -19.55 14.17 -10.40
CA VAL A 264 -18.16 13.78 -10.19
C VAL A 264 -18.11 12.50 -9.35
N THR A 265 -17.28 11.52 -9.75
CA THR A 265 -17.01 10.32 -8.95
C THR A 265 -15.52 10.12 -8.76
N GLY A 266 -15.16 9.30 -7.77
CA GLY A 266 -13.77 8.96 -7.47
C GLY A 266 -13.55 7.49 -7.12
N PHE A 267 -12.30 7.16 -6.75
CA PHE A 267 -11.88 5.87 -6.22
C PHE A 267 -10.88 6.08 -5.09
N GLY A 268 -11.10 5.41 -3.97
CA GLY A 268 -10.24 5.46 -2.79
C GLY A 268 -11.03 5.42 -1.49
N GLY A 269 -12.16 6.12 -1.42
CA GLY A 269 -12.97 6.25 -0.22
C GLY A 269 -12.19 6.94 0.90
N TYR A 270 -11.48 8.02 0.57
CA TYR A 270 -10.70 8.77 1.54
C TYR A 270 -11.63 9.46 2.54
N TRP A 271 -11.17 9.61 3.78
CA TRP A 271 -12.01 10.32 4.76
C TRP A 271 -12.33 11.76 4.32
N THR A 272 -11.39 12.39 3.60
CA THR A 272 -11.61 13.72 3.01
C THR A 272 -12.78 13.76 2.06
N SER A 273 -13.04 12.69 1.32
CA SER A 273 -14.15 12.58 0.36
C SER A 273 -15.52 12.64 1.03
N THR A 274 -15.60 12.27 2.32
CA THR A 274 -16.86 12.32 3.10
C THR A 274 -17.14 13.68 3.72
N VAL A 275 -16.12 14.54 3.87
CA VAL A 275 -16.26 15.89 4.46
C VAL A 275 -16.24 17.01 3.42
N MET A 276 -16.10 16.66 2.15
CA MET A 276 -16.27 17.60 1.03
C MET A 276 -17.74 18.01 0.88
N SER A 277 -17.97 19.13 0.27
CA SER A 277 -19.33 19.59 -0.08
C SER A 277 -19.39 19.94 -1.58
N PRO A 278 -20.14 19.12 -2.37
CA PRO A 278 -20.87 17.91 -1.96
C PRO A 278 -19.95 16.75 -1.58
N ALA A 279 -20.45 15.79 -0.76
CA ALA A 279 -19.74 14.56 -0.44
C ALA A 279 -19.55 13.71 -1.70
N LEU A 280 -18.35 13.16 -1.89
CA LEU A 280 -17.97 12.46 -3.12
C LEU A 280 -18.58 11.05 -3.20
N THR A 281 -19.24 10.73 -4.29
CA THR A 281 -19.58 9.35 -4.67
C THR A 281 -18.28 8.65 -5.10
N THR A 282 -17.93 7.54 -4.42
CA THR A 282 -16.62 6.90 -4.62
C THR A 282 -16.64 5.41 -4.30
N ILE A 283 -15.62 4.71 -4.78
CA ILE A 283 -15.29 3.35 -4.33
C ILE A 283 -14.32 3.44 -3.15
N LYS A 284 -14.69 2.83 -2.02
CA LYS A 284 -13.81 2.67 -0.87
C LYS A 284 -13.07 1.34 -0.96
N PHE A 285 -11.78 1.40 -1.25
CA PHE A 285 -10.91 0.23 -1.14
C PHE A 285 -10.52 -0.05 0.32
N HIS A 286 -10.42 -1.33 0.67
CA HIS A 286 -10.09 -1.77 2.02
C HIS A 286 -8.58 -1.82 2.25
N TYR A 287 -7.88 -0.69 2.09
CA TYR A 287 -6.40 -0.58 2.19
C TYR A 287 -5.83 -1.12 3.51
N ALA A 288 -6.55 -0.97 4.63
CA ALA A 288 -6.13 -1.50 5.92
C ALA A 288 -6.12 -3.04 5.89
N HIS A 289 -7.15 -3.65 5.32
CA HIS A 289 -7.25 -5.10 5.16
C HIS A 289 -6.18 -5.60 4.19
N ALA A 290 -5.96 -4.92 3.05
CA ALA A 290 -4.89 -5.25 2.10
C ALA A 290 -3.51 -5.28 2.79
N GLY A 291 -3.20 -4.27 3.61
CA GLY A 291 -1.95 -4.23 4.37
C GLY A 291 -1.81 -5.36 5.38
N GLN A 292 -2.87 -5.70 6.10
CA GLN A 292 -2.87 -6.83 7.05
C GLN A 292 -2.67 -8.17 6.33
N MET A 293 -3.36 -8.37 5.20
CA MET A 293 -3.22 -9.59 4.38
C MET A 293 -1.80 -9.73 3.84
N ALA A 294 -1.20 -8.65 3.32
CA ALA A 294 0.19 -8.68 2.87
C ALA A 294 1.17 -9.00 4.02
N GLY A 295 0.92 -8.44 5.21
CA GLY A 295 1.68 -8.76 6.42
C GLY A 295 1.54 -10.21 6.85
N GLN A 296 0.34 -10.79 6.78
CA GLN A 296 0.12 -12.21 7.09
C GLN A 296 0.80 -13.12 6.05
N ILE A 297 0.59 -12.84 4.77
CA ILE A 297 1.14 -13.65 3.68
C ILE A 297 2.67 -13.66 3.72
N ILE A 298 3.33 -12.51 3.96
CA ILE A 298 4.79 -12.48 4.04
C ILE A 298 5.31 -13.30 5.23
N LEU A 299 4.61 -13.29 6.37
CA LEU A 299 4.98 -14.12 7.52
C LEU A 299 4.80 -15.61 7.22
N ASP A 300 3.71 -16.00 6.57
CA ASP A 300 3.46 -17.38 6.17
C ASP A 300 4.53 -17.87 5.17
N MET A 301 4.95 -17.03 4.22
CA MET A 301 6.06 -17.34 3.29
C MET A 301 7.41 -17.45 4.02
N ILE A 302 7.69 -16.62 5.02
CA ILE A 302 8.90 -16.71 5.87
C ILE A 302 8.91 -18.01 6.68
N GLU A 303 7.74 -18.54 7.01
CA GLU A 303 7.56 -19.83 7.70
C GLU A 303 7.43 -21.02 6.73
N GLU A 304 7.67 -20.79 5.43
CA GLU A 304 7.59 -21.81 4.36
C GLU A 304 6.21 -22.48 4.24
N LYS A 305 5.13 -21.77 4.63
CA LYS A 305 3.76 -22.23 4.45
C LYS A 305 3.28 -21.98 3.01
N GLU A 306 2.34 -22.80 2.57
CA GLU A 306 1.65 -22.58 1.30
C GLU A 306 0.77 -21.32 1.39
N VAL A 307 0.83 -20.48 0.35
CA VAL A 307 0.03 -19.27 0.21
C VAL A 307 -0.62 -19.20 -1.18
N GLU A 308 -1.76 -18.53 -1.26
CA GLU A 308 -2.40 -18.25 -2.55
C GLU A 308 -1.56 -17.28 -3.37
N ARG A 309 -1.47 -17.50 -4.70
CA ARG A 309 -0.70 -16.63 -5.60
C ARG A 309 -1.30 -15.24 -5.74
N ALA A 310 -2.63 -15.13 -5.70
CA ALA A 310 -3.31 -13.86 -5.81
C ALA A 310 -4.43 -13.75 -4.75
N THR A 311 -4.35 -12.74 -3.90
CA THR A 311 -5.40 -12.40 -2.93
C THR A 311 -6.09 -11.13 -3.42
N LEU A 312 -7.38 -11.26 -3.75
CA LEU A 312 -8.21 -10.16 -4.21
C LEU A 312 -8.88 -9.47 -3.02
N ILE A 313 -8.71 -8.15 -2.91
CA ILE A 313 -9.32 -7.33 -1.87
C ILE A 313 -10.55 -6.64 -2.42
N ASP A 314 -11.68 -6.88 -1.78
CA ASP A 314 -12.95 -6.25 -2.12
C ASP A 314 -13.00 -4.76 -1.82
N PHE A 315 -14.09 -4.14 -2.26
CA PHE A 315 -14.38 -2.73 -2.08
C PHE A 315 -15.81 -2.51 -1.56
N THR A 316 -16.09 -1.28 -1.15
CA THR A 316 -17.45 -0.81 -0.84
C THR A 316 -17.77 0.38 -1.75
N PHE A 317 -18.92 0.34 -2.43
CA PHE A 317 -19.45 1.52 -3.10
C PHE A 317 -20.04 2.49 -2.07
N ILE A 318 -19.66 3.76 -2.14
CA ILE A 318 -20.16 4.83 -1.29
C ILE A 318 -20.89 5.83 -2.20
N GLU A 319 -22.20 5.87 -2.07
CA GLU A 319 -23.01 6.89 -2.69
C GLU A 319 -22.92 8.18 -1.86
N GLY A 320 -22.47 9.25 -2.51
CA GLY A 320 -22.37 10.59 -1.95
C GLY A 320 -23.39 11.53 -2.58
N GLU A 321 -23.11 12.82 -2.52
CA GLU A 321 -23.96 13.89 -3.03
C GLU A 321 -23.49 14.44 -4.39
N SER A 322 -22.36 13.93 -4.92
CA SER A 322 -21.67 14.48 -6.08
C SER A 322 -22.20 13.99 -7.44
N VAL A 323 -23.24 13.16 -7.45
CA VAL A 323 -23.87 12.64 -8.68
C VAL A 323 -25.37 12.91 -8.63
N ARG A 324 -25.94 13.32 -9.78
CA ARG A 324 -27.39 13.44 -9.99
C ARG A 324 -27.84 12.58 -11.18
N SER A 325 -29.10 12.23 -11.22
CA SER A 325 -29.75 11.68 -12.42
C SER A 325 -30.13 12.82 -13.40
N ILE A 326 -30.06 12.54 -14.71
CA ILE A 326 -30.41 13.47 -15.80
C ILE A 326 -31.34 12.81 -16.82
#